data_782c85133c981471ee22de639270ea20
#
_entry.id   782c85133c981471ee22de639270ea20
#
_cell.length_a   1.000
_cell.length_b   1.000
_cell.length_c   1.000
_cell.angle_alpha   90.00
_cell.angle_beta   90.00
_cell.angle_gamma   90.00
#
_symmetry.space_group_name_H-M   'P 1'
#
loop_
_entity.id
_entity.type
_entity.pdbx_description
1 polymer ?
#
loop_
_entity_poly.entity_id
_entity_poly.type
_entity_poly.pdbx_seq_one_letter_code
_entity_poly.pdbx_strand_id
1 'polypeptide(L)'
;MRLFRLVKIISVSLKYGLDQMILSNEPTGRLAWLSRYRRRFDEPAGARLRQALESLGPIFVKFGQMLSTRRDLLPPAIAEELARLQDRVPPFPTEEALAQLHEAYGKPVDEVFARFDREPVASASIAQVHFAQLPDGT
;
A
#
# COMPACT_ATOMS: atom_id res chain seq x y z
N MET A 1 17.53 0.79 -4.48
CA MET A 1 16.09 1.01 -4.22
C MET A 1 15.15 -0.06 -4.79
N ARG A 2 15.32 -0.51 -6.04
CA ARG A 2 14.43 -1.55 -6.63
C ARG A 2 14.52 -2.91 -5.92
N LEU A 3 15.70 -3.33 -5.50
CA LEU A 3 15.93 -4.59 -4.82
C LEU A 3 15.22 -4.66 -3.45
N PHE A 4 15.22 -3.57 -2.69
CA PHE A 4 14.56 -3.48 -1.38
C PHE A 4 13.03 -3.66 -1.49
N ARG A 5 12.41 -3.10 -2.53
CA ARG A 5 10.97 -3.28 -2.78
C ARG A 5 10.64 -4.73 -3.16
N LEU A 6 11.47 -5.34 -3.99
CA LEU A 6 11.30 -6.74 -4.37
C LEU A 6 11.41 -7.67 -3.16
N VAL A 7 12.42 -7.48 -2.32
CA VAL A 7 12.60 -8.23 -1.07
C VAL A 7 11.40 -8.05 -0.15
N LYS A 8 10.89 -6.83 0.00
CA LYS A 8 9.69 -6.55 0.80
C LYS A 8 8.46 -7.31 0.25
N ILE A 9 8.23 -7.26 -1.05
CA ILE A 9 7.09 -7.97 -1.68
C ILE A 9 7.21 -9.48 -1.45
N ILE A 10 8.39 -10.06 -1.68
CA ILE A 10 8.62 -11.49 -1.46
C ILE A 10 8.41 -11.85 0.02
N SER A 11 8.97 -11.09 0.96
CA SER A 11 8.82 -11.33 2.39
C SER A 11 7.36 -11.29 2.83
N VAL A 12 6.60 -10.31 2.35
CA VAL A 12 5.16 -10.19 2.65
C VAL A 12 4.39 -11.34 2.03
N SER A 13 4.67 -11.71 0.79
CA SER A 13 4.02 -12.84 0.11
C SER A 13 4.24 -14.15 0.87
N LEU A 14 5.46 -14.41 1.35
CA LEU A 14 5.77 -15.58 2.17
C LEU A 14 5.11 -15.52 3.55
N LYS A 15 5.12 -14.34 4.19
CA LYS A 15 4.53 -14.15 5.52
C LYS A 15 3.03 -14.47 5.54
N TYR A 16 2.31 -14.04 4.51
CA TYR A 16 0.86 -14.25 4.39
C TYR A 16 0.48 -15.49 3.58
N GLY A 17 1.46 -16.28 3.14
CA GLY A 17 1.23 -17.53 2.42
C GLY A 17 0.56 -17.37 1.06
N LEU A 18 0.84 -16.26 0.36
CA LEU A 18 0.32 -16.02 -0.99
C LEU A 18 0.95 -16.96 -2.02
N ASP A 19 2.17 -17.43 -1.76
CA ASP A 19 2.84 -18.50 -2.50
C ASP A 19 1.97 -19.76 -2.59
N GLN A 20 1.26 -20.10 -1.52
CA GLN A 20 0.38 -21.28 -1.49
C GLN A 20 -0.89 -21.08 -2.33
N MET A 21 -1.38 -19.85 -2.48
CA MET A 21 -2.51 -19.55 -3.35
C MET A 21 -2.15 -19.75 -4.83
N ILE A 22 -0.93 -19.41 -5.21
CA ILE A 22 -0.44 -19.58 -6.58
C ILE A 22 -0.16 -21.05 -6.86
N LEU A 23 0.49 -21.74 -5.93
CA LEU A 23 0.90 -23.15 -6.09
C LEU A 23 -0.27 -24.14 -5.96
N SER A 24 -1.38 -23.77 -5.31
CA SER A 24 -2.56 -24.65 -5.20
C SER A 24 -3.34 -24.78 -6.50
N ASN A 25 -3.15 -23.87 -7.45
CA ASN A 25 -3.79 -23.91 -8.76
C ASN A 25 -2.97 -24.65 -9.85
N GLU A 26 -1.75 -25.10 -9.55
CA GLU A 26 -0.93 -25.84 -10.48
C GLU A 26 -1.23 -27.34 -10.43
N PRO A 27 -1.72 -27.96 -11.55
CA PRO A 27 -2.07 -29.38 -11.58
C PRO A 27 -0.86 -30.31 -11.70
N THR A 28 0.36 -29.78 -11.73
CA THR A 28 1.57 -30.58 -11.97
C THR A 28 2.37 -30.85 -10.71
N GLY A 29 2.42 -32.11 -10.30
CA GLY A 29 3.12 -32.64 -9.12
C GLY A 29 4.64 -32.42 -9.03
N ARG A 30 5.20 -31.46 -9.78
CA ARG A 30 6.64 -31.12 -9.75
C ARG A 30 7.06 -30.37 -8.47
N LEU A 31 6.15 -29.78 -7.78
CA LEU A 31 6.39 -29.00 -6.55
C LEU A 31 5.73 -29.64 -5.31
N ALA A 32 5.29 -30.88 -5.41
CA ALA A 32 4.67 -31.61 -4.28
C ALA A 32 5.59 -31.74 -3.05
N TRP A 33 6.91 -31.64 -3.22
CA TRP A 33 7.84 -31.62 -2.10
C TRP A 33 7.77 -30.32 -1.28
N LEU A 34 7.38 -29.18 -1.89
CA LEU A 34 7.12 -27.92 -1.18
C LEU A 34 5.84 -27.98 -0.34
N SER A 35 4.93 -28.90 -0.65
CA SER A 35 3.71 -29.10 0.15
C SER A 35 3.99 -29.60 1.57
N ARG A 36 5.18 -30.16 1.82
CA ARG A 36 5.63 -30.53 3.17
C ARG A 36 5.89 -29.33 4.06
N TYR A 37 6.15 -28.15 3.50
CA TYR A 37 6.28 -26.87 4.21
C TYR A 37 4.97 -26.07 4.24
N ARG A 38 3.83 -26.72 4.05
CA ARG A 38 2.53 -26.09 4.15
C ARG A 38 2.32 -25.54 5.56
N ARG A 39 2.56 -24.24 5.71
CA ARG A 39 2.11 -23.51 6.88
C ARG A 39 0.58 -23.57 6.89
N ARG A 40 0.00 -24.06 8.00
CA ARG A 40 -1.43 -23.95 8.20
C ARG A 40 -1.72 -22.51 8.56
N PHE A 41 -2.49 -21.84 7.73
CA PHE A 41 -3.03 -20.53 8.03
C PHE A 41 -4.48 -20.73 8.44
N ASP A 42 -4.84 -20.21 9.61
CA ASP A 42 -6.20 -20.31 10.14
C ASP A 42 -7.17 -19.34 9.40
N GLU A 43 -6.61 -18.32 8.73
CA GLU A 43 -7.39 -17.31 8.04
C GLU A 43 -7.66 -17.67 6.56
N PRO A 44 -8.85 -17.28 6.03
CA PRO A 44 -9.19 -17.45 4.63
C PRO A 44 -8.19 -16.74 3.70
N ALA A 45 -8.02 -17.29 2.49
CA ALA A 45 -7.09 -16.77 1.50
C ALA A 45 -7.32 -15.28 1.15
N GLY A 46 -8.60 -14.86 1.07
CA GLY A 46 -8.96 -13.46 0.83
C GLY A 46 -8.52 -12.51 1.94
N ALA A 47 -8.69 -12.91 3.20
CA ALA A 47 -8.27 -12.12 4.35
C ALA A 47 -6.74 -11.96 4.40
N ARG A 48 -6.00 -13.04 4.12
CA ARG A 48 -4.54 -13.00 4.03
C ARG A 48 -4.04 -12.10 2.91
N LEU A 49 -4.68 -12.15 1.74
CA LEU A 49 -4.37 -11.26 0.62
C LEU A 49 -4.64 -9.79 0.99
N ARG A 50 -5.77 -9.48 1.63
CA ARG A 50 -6.07 -8.13 2.12
C ARG A 50 -4.99 -7.62 3.06
N GLN A 51 -4.64 -8.38 4.08
CA GLN A 51 -3.60 -8.02 5.05
C GLN A 51 -2.21 -7.82 4.39
N ALA A 52 -1.88 -8.65 3.41
CA ALA A 52 -0.65 -8.49 2.64
C ALA A 52 -0.61 -7.16 1.88
N LEU A 53 -1.71 -6.79 1.20
CA LEU A 53 -1.82 -5.52 0.48
C LEU A 53 -1.74 -4.32 1.44
N GLU A 54 -2.40 -4.39 2.60
CA GLU A 54 -2.31 -3.37 3.64
C GLU A 54 -0.87 -3.19 4.14
N SER A 55 -0.14 -4.28 4.37
CA SER A 55 1.25 -4.22 4.84
C SER A 55 2.25 -3.73 3.78
N LEU A 56 1.93 -3.89 2.50
CA LEU A 56 2.74 -3.38 1.39
C LEU A 56 2.58 -1.87 1.19
N GLY A 57 1.47 -1.31 1.64
CA GLY A 57 1.23 0.13 1.67
C GLY A 57 0.17 0.63 0.68
N PRO A 58 -0.03 1.96 0.63
CA PRO A 58 -1.20 2.59 0.01
C PRO A 58 -1.41 2.26 -1.46
N ILE A 59 -0.35 2.14 -2.24
CA ILE A 59 -0.42 1.79 -3.67
C ILE A 59 -1.04 0.41 -3.85
N PHE A 60 -0.66 -0.55 -3.00
CA PHE A 60 -1.20 -1.92 -3.05
C PHE A 60 -2.63 -1.99 -2.52
N VAL A 61 -2.96 -1.18 -1.51
CA VAL A 61 -4.35 -1.00 -1.06
C VAL A 61 -5.23 -0.51 -2.21
N LYS A 62 -4.80 0.53 -2.92
CA LYS A 62 -5.52 1.06 -4.08
C LYS A 62 -5.67 0.04 -5.19
N PHE A 63 -4.62 -0.70 -5.46
CA PHE A 63 -4.67 -1.80 -6.43
C PHE A 63 -5.69 -2.88 -6.02
N GLY A 64 -5.70 -3.29 -4.75
CA GLY A 64 -6.67 -4.24 -4.21
C GLY A 64 -8.11 -3.74 -4.30
N GLN A 65 -8.35 -2.45 -4.03
CA GLN A 65 -9.67 -1.82 -4.21
C GLN A 65 -10.12 -1.86 -5.67
N MET A 66 -9.23 -1.56 -6.61
CA MET A 66 -9.53 -1.67 -8.05
C MET A 66 -9.87 -3.11 -8.43
N LEU A 67 -9.13 -4.10 -7.94
CA LEU A 67 -9.41 -5.51 -8.18
C LEU A 67 -10.76 -5.94 -7.60
N SER A 68 -11.16 -5.42 -6.45
CA SER A 68 -12.45 -5.77 -5.81
C SER A 68 -13.67 -5.43 -6.68
N THR A 69 -13.54 -4.43 -7.56
CA THR A 69 -14.59 -4.05 -8.51
C THR A 69 -14.68 -5.00 -9.73
N ARG A 70 -13.61 -5.74 -9.99
CA ARG A 70 -13.49 -6.68 -11.12
C ARG A 70 -13.86 -8.09 -10.67
N ARG A 71 -15.16 -8.29 -10.44
CA ARG A 71 -15.72 -9.59 -10.01
C ARG A 71 -15.59 -10.70 -11.08
N ASP A 72 -15.30 -10.33 -12.32
CA ASP A 72 -15.00 -11.22 -13.42
C ASP A 72 -13.61 -11.91 -13.30
N LEU A 73 -12.68 -11.28 -12.57
CA LEU A 73 -11.29 -11.77 -12.44
C LEU A 73 -11.05 -12.54 -11.15
N LEU A 74 -11.89 -12.38 -10.14
CA LEU A 74 -11.65 -12.90 -8.80
C LEU A 74 -12.80 -13.75 -8.29
N PRO A 75 -12.50 -14.83 -7.53
CA PRO A 75 -13.53 -15.53 -6.76
C PRO A 75 -14.27 -14.55 -5.84
N PRO A 76 -15.61 -14.70 -5.67
CA PRO A 76 -16.43 -13.79 -4.87
C PRO A 76 -15.89 -13.55 -3.46
N ALA A 77 -15.45 -14.59 -2.78
CA ALA A 77 -14.90 -14.50 -1.42
C ALA A 77 -13.64 -13.62 -1.34
N ILE A 78 -12.81 -13.62 -2.37
CA ILE A 78 -11.62 -12.76 -2.43
C ILE A 78 -12.04 -11.32 -2.74
N ALA A 79 -12.94 -11.11 -3.69
CA ALA A 79 -13.45 -9.79 -4.06
C ALA A 79 -14.12 -9.09 -2.86
N GLU A 80 -14.89 -9.81 -2.05
CA GLU A 80 -15.53 -9.30 -0.83
C GLU A 80 -14.51 -8.87 0.22
N GLU A 81 -13.46 -9.65 0.44
CA GLU A 81 -12.39 -9.27 1.36
C GLU A 81 -11.61 -8.05 0.88
N LEU A 82 -11.30 -7.96 -0.41
CA LEU A 82 -10.63 -6.80 -0.99
C LEU A 82 -11.51 -5.53 -0.96
N ALA A 83 -12.83 -5.67 -1.04
CA ALA A 83 -13.75 -4.54 -0.89
C ALA A 83 -13.71 -3.90 0.52
N ARG A 84 -13.20 -4.64 1.52
CA ARG A 84 -13.00 -4.13 2.89
C ARG A 84 -11.71 -3.31 3.05
N LEU A 85 -10.85 -3.25 2.03
CA LEU A 85 -9.66 -2.42 2.05
C LEU A 85 -10.06 -0.95 2.25
N GLN A 86 -9.59 -0.35 3.33
CA GLN A 86 -9.87 1.04 3.64
C GLN A 86 -8.72 1.92 3.17
N ASP A 87 -9.07 3.01 2.53
CA ASP A 87 -8.12 4.02 2.03
C ASP A 87 -7.73 5.00 3.17
N ARG A 88 -7.56 4.48 4.37
CA ARG A 88 -7.05 5.27 5.51
C ARG A 88 -5.53 5.28 5.44
N VAL A 89 -5.00 6.27 4.75
CA VAL A 89 -3.58 6.56 4.81
C VAL A 89 -3.37 7.56 5.94
N PRO A 90 -2.72 7.17 7.03
CA PRO A 90 -2.34 8.15 8.05
C PRO A 90 -1.40 9.17 7.40
N PRO A 91 -1.53 10.45 7.77
CA PRO A 91 -0.59 11.45 7.28
C PRO A 91 0.84 11.06 7.70
N PHE A 92 1.79 11.26 6.81
CA PHE A 92 3.20 11.12 7.15
C PHE A 92 3.65 12.35 7.97
N PRO A 93 4.75 12.26 8.73
CA PRO A 93 5.21 13.36 9.57
C PRO A 93 5.42 14.66 8.79
N THR A 94 4.98 15.76 9.36
CA THR A 94 5.08 17.09 8.73
C THR A 94 6.54 17.44 8.39
N GLU A 95 7.49 16.96 9.18
CA GLU A 95 8.93 17.15 8.95
C GLU A 95 9.37 16.55 7.61
N GLU A 96 8.83 15.40 7.22
CA GLU A 96 9.10 14.80 5.90
C GLU A 96 8.50 15.64 4.78
N ALA A 97 7.29 16.20 4.97
CA ALA A 97 6.67 17.10 4.01
C ALA A 97 7.51 18.36 3.81
N LEU A 98 7.96 18.98 4.91
CA LEU A 98 8.82 20.16 4.87
C LEU A 98 10.17 19.89 4.22
N ALA A 99 10.78 18.73 4.47
CA ALA A 99 12.03 18.33 3.83
C ALA A 99 11.88 18.17 2.32
N GLN A 100 10.78 17.55 1.85
CA GLN A 100 10.48 17.43 0.42
C GLN A 100 10.25 18.79 -0.25
N LEU A 101 9.54 19.71 0.43
CA LEU A 101 9.33 21.07 -0.05
C LEU A 101 10.65 21.83 -0.11
N HIS A 102 11.49 21.70 0.90
CA HIS A 102 12.82 22.33 0.90
C HIS A 102 13.70 21.79 -0.24
N GLU A 103 13.67 20.50 -0.49
CA GLU A 103 14.40 19.90 -1.63
C GLU A 103 13.85 20.41 -2.98
N ALA A 104 12.52 20.51 -3.11
CA ALA A 104 11.88 20.94 -4.35
C ALA A 104 12.09 22.42 -4.67
N TYR A 105 12.02 23.28 -3.66
CA TYR A 105 12.15 24.75 -3.84
C TYR A 105 13.58 25.26 -3.63
N GLY A 106 14.48 24.48 -3.05
CA GLY A 106 15.83 24.90 -2.69
C GLY A 106 15.88 25.95 -1.57
N LYS A 107 14.76 26.20 -0.90
CA LYS A 107 14.58 27.21 0.15
C LYS A 107 13.68 26.67 1.26
N PRO A 108 13.81 27.19 2.50
CA PRO A 108 12.85 26.93 3.56
C PRO A 108 11.43 27.35 3.18
N VAL A 109 10.45 26.62 3.69
CA VAL A 109 9.02 26.86 3.38
C VAL A 109 8.60 28.28 3.75
N ASP A 110 9.12 28.82 4.85
CA ASP A 110 8.83 30.18 5.33
C ASP A 110 9.37 31.30 4.41
N GLU A 111 10.29 30.97 3.50
CA GLU A 111 10.79 31.91 2.47
C GLU A 111 9.98 31.81 1.17
N VAL A 112 9.23 30.72 0.98
CA VAL A 112 8.43 30.47 -0.22
C VAL A 112 6.99 30.94 -0.02
N PHE A 113 6.43 30.64 1.16
CA PHE A 113 5.03 30.95 1.52
C PHE A 113 4.99 31.97 2.66
N ALA A 114 4.07 32.92 2.55
CA ALA A 114 3.77 33.84 3.65
C ALA A 114 3.14 33.12 4.86
N ARG A 115 2.39 32.05 4.56
CA ARG A 115 1.81 31.16 5.55
C ARG A 115 1.80 29.74 5.00
N PHE A 116 2.15 28.76 5.85
CA PHE A 116 2.05 27.33 5.56
C PHE A 116 1.44 26.60 6.75
N ASP A 117 0.31 25.97 6.57
CA ASP A 117 -0.34 25.21 7.61
C ASP A 117 0.32 23.82 7.73
N ARG A 118 0.93 23.56 8.88
CA ARG A 118 1.68 22.31 9.12
C ARG A 118 0.80 21.09 9.26
N GLU A 119 -0.47 21.26 9.65
CA GLU A 119 -1.46 20.19 9.68
C GLU A 119 -2.02 19.95 8.28
N PRO A 120 -1.96 18.70 7.76
CA PRO A 120 -2.55 18.42 6.47
C PRO A 120 -4.07 18.46 6.52
N VAL A 121 -4.68 19.10 5.54
CA VAL A 121 -6.15 19.14 5.34
C VAL A 121 -6.66 17.79 4.87
N ALA A 122 -5.86 17.10 4.07
CA ALA A 122 -6.17 15.78 3.54
C ALA A 122 -4.89 14.97 3.36
N SER A 123 -5.02 13.67 3.49
CA SER A 123 -3.97 12.71 3.21
C SER A 123 -4.48 11.68 2.21
N ALA A 124 -3.71 11.44 1.16
CA ALA A 124 -4.03 10.50 0.10
C ALA A 124 -2.91 9.45 -0.03
N SER A 125 -3.13 8.46 -0.89
CA SER A 125 -2.21 7.31 -1.05
C SER A 125 -0.79 7.68 -1.44
N ILE A 126 -0.60 8.84 -2.07
CA ILE A 126 0.70 9.29 -2.62
C ILE A 126 1.08 10.71 -2.21
N ALA A 127 0.21 11.45 -1.50
CA ALA A 127 0.44 12.84 -1.18
C ALA A 127 -0.35 13.31 0.05
N GLN A 128 0.08 14.41 0.63
CA GLN A 128 -0.68 15.22 1.59
C GLN A 128 -1.03 16.57 0.96
N VAL A 129 -2.13 17.15 1.42
CA VAL A 129 -2.57 18.48 1.02
C VAL A 129 -2.49 19.41 2.22
N HIS A 130 -1.82 20.53 2.06
CA HIS A 130 -1.67 21.56 3.08
C HIS A 130 -2.20 22.90 2.54
N PHE A 131 -2.80 23.71 3.41
CA PHE A 131 -3.08 25.09 3.05
C PHE A 131 -1.81 25.93 3.13
N ALA A 132 -1.62 26.76 2.15
CA ALA A 132 -0.53 27.73 2.12
C ALA A 132 -1.01 29.04 1.49
N GLN A 133 -0.32 30.13 1.81
CA GLN A 133 -0.57 31.45 1.24
C GLN A 133 0.74 31.97 0.64
N LEU A 134 0.68 32.45 -0.59
CA LEU A 134 1.82 33.07 -1.23
C LEU A 134 2.05 34.50 -0.70
N PRO A 135 3.26 35.09 -0.89
CA PRO A 135 3.57 36.44 -0.47
C PRO A 135 2.67 37.53 -1.08
N ASP A 136 2.05 37.26 -2.22
CA ASP A 136 1.08 38.13 -2.87
C ASP A 136 -0.35 38.05 -2.32
N GLY A 137 -0.55 37.17 -1.33
CA GLY A 137 -1.85 36.97 -0.67
C GLY A 137 -2.75 35.91 -1.29
N THR A 138 -2.32 35.26 -2.41
CA THR A 138 -3.03 34.10 -2.99
C THR A 138 -2.83 32.83 -2.22
#